data_4c2a04965820c00b289aa61a369dc966
#
_entry.id   4c2a04965820c00b289aa61a369dc966
#
_cell.length_a   1.000
_cell.length_b   1.000
_cell.length_c   1.000
_cell.angle_alpha   90.00
_cell.angle_beta   90.00
_cell.angle_gamma   90.00
#
_symmetry.space_group_name_H-M   'P 1'
#
loop_
_entity.id
_entity.type
_entity.pdbx_description
1 polymer ?
#
loop_
_entity_poly.entity_id
_entity_poly.type
_entity_poly.pdbx_seq_one_letter_code
_entity_poly.pdbx_strand_id
1 'polypeptide(L)'
;VKDALDNSDIDVVVLEIFGMFYDEDDTGFTSEGVRDSSLNDLRYSDIKVDAIKDCVPEDLQLDYLFPLGKYHSRWEELDYSSFEGWKESVMNPYFTEEGRGFKHWAGAQPCGYASWDEIFSEKRRPVYEENFRYLDMMNELCKEHGTELVLVRAPFPCNEKAVEMTNTVMDWADTHEVELIN
;
A
#
# COMPACT_ATOMS: atom_id res chain seq x y z
N VAL A 1 -5.30 -3.88 6.65
CA VAL A 1 -4.78 -4.46 7.91
C VAL A 1 -5.93 -4.78 8.85
N LYS A 2 -6.72 -3.80 9.31
CA LYS A 2 -7.80 -4.02 10.31
C LYS A 2 -8.76 -5.15 9.91
N ASP A 3 -9.30 -5.15 8.69
CA ASP A 3 -10.23 -6.20 8.22
C ASP A 3 -9.58 -7.60 8.24
N ALA A 4 -8.28 -7.68 7.98
CA ALA A 4 -7.54 -8.94 8.04
C ALA A 4 -7.34 -9.43 9.48
N LEU A 5 -6.95 -8.54 10.39
CA LEU A 5 -6.76 -8.86 11.81
C LEU A 5 -8.07 -9.24 12.51
N ASP A 6 -9.17 -8.53 12.20
CA ASP A 6 -10.49 -8.82 12.78
C ASP A 6 -11.07 -10.18 12.33
N ASN A 7 -10.58 -10.74 11.21
CA ASN A 7 -11.17 -11.95 10.61
C ASN A 7 -10.20 -13.13 10.48
N SER A 8 -8.95 -13.00 10.94
CA SER A 8 -7.94 -14.05 10.81
C SER A 8 -6.94 -13.98 11.95
N ASP A 9 -6.43 -15.15 12.37
CA ASP A 9 -5.30 -15.21 13.29
C ASP A 9 -4.02 -14.93 12.52
N ILE A 10 -3.43 -13.77 12.76
CA ILE A 10 -2.23 -13.28 12.07
C ILE A 10 -1.13 -13.07 13.12
N ASP A 11 -0.03 -13.81 13.00
CA ASP A 11 1.11 -13.68 13.90
C ASP A 11 1.97 -12.46 13.57
N VAL A 12 2.13 -12.15 12.27
CA VAL A 12 3.02 -11.08 11.80
C VAL A 12 2.38 -10.31 10.65
N VAL A 13 2.40 -8.99 10.75
CA VAL A 13 2.11 -8.06 9.64
C VAL A 13 3.42 -7.51 9.11
N VAL A 14 3.70 -7.74 7.84
CA VAL A 14 4.86 -7.18 7.14
C VAL A 14 4.42 -6.00 6.30
N LEU A 15 4.92 -4.81 6.61
CA LEU A 15 4.61 -3.58 5.89
C LEU A 15 5.83 -3.09 5.11
N GLU A 16 5.70 -3.01 3.79
CA GLU A 16 6.68 -2.36 2.93
C GLU A 16 6.51 -0.84 3.02
N ILE A 17 7.61 -0.11 3.32
CA ILE A 17 7.55 1.32 3.67
C ILE A 17 7.76 2.27 2.48
N PHE A 18 7.89 1.77 1.25
CA PHE A 18 8.10 2.61 0.07
C PHE A 18 7.00 3.68 -0.10
N GLY A 19 5.76 3.34 0.22
CA GLY A 19 4.63 4.26 0.17
C GLY A 19 4.76 5.46 1.11
N MET A 20 5.57 5.37 2.16
CA MET A 20 5.79 6.47 3.12
C MET A 20 6.64 7.61 2.56
N PHE A 21 7.29 7.43 1.41
CA PHE A 21 8.17 8.44 0.79
C PHE A 21 7.41 9.41 -0.13
N TYR A 22 6.11 9.25 -0.23
CA TYR A 22 5.23 10.12 -0.99
C TYR A 22 4.46 11.06 -0.06
N ASP A 23 4.14 12.23 -0.56
CA ASP A 23 3.35 13.24 0.14
C ASP A 23 2.02 13.51 -0.60
N GLU A 24 1.22 14.40 -0.04
CA GLU A 24 -0.10 14.73 -0.60
C GLU A 24 -0.04 15.35 -2.00
N ASP A 25 1.09 15.97 -2.37
CA ASP A 25 1.31 16.55 -3.70
C ASP A 25 1.68 15.50 -4.75
N ASP A 26 1.96 14.26 -4.30
CA ASP A 26 2.37 13.18 -5.19
C ASP A 26 1.16 12.50 -5.83
N THR A 27 0.70 13.06 -6.93
CA THR A 27 -0.53 12.68 -7.64
C THR A 27 -0.58 11.23 -8.09
N GLY A 28 0.55 10.51 -8.09
CA GLY A 28 0.61 9.10 -8.45
C GLY A 28 -0.18 8.21 -7.47
N PHE A 29 -0.16 8.53 -6.17
CA PHE A 29 -0.84 7.77 -5.12
C PHE A 29 -2.26 8.25 -4.80
N THR A 30 -2.59 9.48 -5.16
CA THR A 30 -3.95 10.05 -5.03
C THR A 30 -4.81 9.83 -6.28
N SER A 31 -4.28 9.17 -7.30
CA SER A 31 -5.02 8.92 -8.53
C SER A 31 -6.27 8.06 -8.30
N GLU A 32 -7.30 8.29 -9.10
CA GLU A 32 -8.55 7.51 -9.04
C GLU A 32 -8.29 6.00 -9.13
N GLY A 33 -7.37 5.58 -10.01
CA GLY A 33 -7.04 4.16 -10.19
C GLY A 33 -6.45 3.49 -8.95
N VAL A 34 -5.63 4.22 -8.17
CA VAL A 34 -5.07 3.71 -6.90
C VAL A 34 -6.18 3.62 -5.85
N ARG A 35 -7.03 4.64 -5.73
CA ARG A 35 -8.18 4.59 -4.83
C ARG A 35 -9.13 3.45 -5.19
N ASP A 36 -9.45 3.30 -6.47
CA ASP A 36 -10.33 2.23 -6.96
C ASP A 36 -9.78 0.85 -6.61
N SER A 37 -8.52 0.58 -6.88
CA SER A 37 -7.88 -0.70 -6.56
C SER A 37 -7.78 -0.98 -5.05
N SER A 38 -7.67 0.06 -4.23
CA SER A 38 -7.54 -0.10 -2.79
C SER A 38 -8.89 -0.25 -2.07
N LEU A 39 -9.92 0.48 -2.53
CA LEU A 39 -11.19 0.58 -1.81
C LEU A 39 -12.28 -0.35 -2.35
N ASN A 40 -12.28 -0.65 -3.67
CA ASN A 40 -13.35 -1.47 -4.27
C ASN A 40 -13.34 -2.90 -3.74
N ASP A 41 -12.17 -3.47 -3.47
CA ASP A 41 -12.00 -4.84 -3.00
C ASP A 41 -12.30 -5.01 -1.50
N LEU A 42 -12.41 -3.90 -0.74
CA LEU A 42 -12.81 -3.98 0.67
C LEU A 42 -14.26 -4.46 0.79
N ARG A 43 -14.49 -5.38 1.73
CA ARG A 43 -15.85 -5.80 2.10
C ARG A 43 -16.65 -4.62 2.62
N TYR A 44 -17.95 -4.61 2.34
CA TYR A 44 -18.85 -3.58 2.84
C TYR A 44 -18.93 -3.68 4.38
N SER A 45 -18.39 -2.68 5.05
CA SER A 45 -18.23 -2.63 6.50
C SER A 45 -17.99 -1.20 6.97
N ASP A 46 -18.05 -0.96 8.28
CA ASP A 46 -17.69 0.33 8.87
C ASP A 46 -16.25 0.71 8.51
N ILE A 47 -15.34 -0.25 8.41
CA ILE A 47 -13.95 -0.06 7.99
C ILE A 47 -13.87 0.56 6.59
N LYS A 48 -14.67 0.02 5.64
CA LYS A 48 -14.73 0.58 4.28
C LYS A 48 -15.30 1.98 4.27
N VAL A 49 -16.35 2.24 5.05
CA VAL A 49 -16.97 3.57 5.16
C VAL A 49 -15.99 4.59 5.70
N ASP A 50 -15.25 4.23 6.75
CA ASP A 50 -14.26 5.12 7.36
C ASP A 50 -13.07 5.36 6.43
N ALA A 51 -12.55 4.32 5.75
CA ALA A 51 -11.51 4.46 4.74
C ALA A 51 -11.94 5.38 3.57
N ILE A 52 -13.21 5.29 3.12
CA ILE A 52 -13.74 6.19 2.08
C ILE A 52 -13.76 7.63 2.58
N LYS A 53 -14.22 7.88 3.82
CA LYS A 53 -14.25 9.23 4.39
C LYS A 53 -12.86 9.84 4.51
N ASP A 54 -11.86 9.03 4.89
CA ASP A 54 -10.50 9.52 5.11
C ASP A 54 -9.73 9.74 3.80
N CYS A 55 -9.94 8.87 2.79
CA CYS A 55 -9.07 8.83 1.60
C CYS A 55 -9.73 9.38 0.33
N VAL A 56 -11.05 9.66 0.34
CA VAL A 56 -11.79 10.08 -0.84
C VAL A 56 -12.34 11.50 -0.66
N PRO A 57 -12.14 12.41 -1.63
CA PRO A 57 -12.78 13.72 -1.60
C PRO A 57 -14.29 13.62 -1.38
N GLU A 58 -14.83 14.55 -0.60
CA GLU A 58 -16.24 14.50 -0.12
C GLU A 58 -17.26 14.38 -1.27
N ASP A 59 -17.01 15.08 -2.37
CA ASP A 59 -17.85 15.07 -3.57
C ASP A 59 -17.85 13.72 -4.33
N LEU A 60 -16.86 12.86 -4.09
CA LEU A 60 -16.73 11.53 -4.71
C LEU A 60 -17.12 10.37 -3.79
N GLN A 61 -17.29 10.60 -2.48
CA GLN A 61 -17.54 9.54 -1.50
C GLN A 61 -18.76 8.66 -1.83
N LEU A 62 -19.82 9.27 -2.36
CA LEU A 62 -21.02 8.54 -2.75
C LEU A 62 -20.79 7.52 -3.86
N ASP A 63 -19.88 7.81 -4.79
CA ASP A 63 -19.53 6.91 -5.89
C ASP A 63 -18.82 5.64 -5.39
N TYR A 64 -18.06 5.76 -4.30
CA TYR A 64 -17.41 4.62 -3.65
C TYR A 64 -18.34 3.84 -2.72
N LEU A 65 -19.28 4.53 -2.08
CA LEU A 65 -20.30 3.89 -1.24
C LEU A 65 -21.36 3.15 -2.07
N PHE A 66 -21.66 3.67 -3.26
CA PHE A 66 -22.66 3.11 -4.17
C PHE A 66 -22.09 2.92 -5.58
N PRO A 67 -21.20 1.93 -5.78
CA PRO A 67 -20.51 1.70 -7.06
C PRO A 67 -21.45 1.52 -8.25
N LEU A 68 -22.70 1.07 -8.02
CA LEU A 68 -23.71 0.97 -9.06
C LEU A 68 -23.97 2.32 -9.76
N GLY A 69 -23.96 3.44 -9.02
CA GLY A 69 -24.10 4.78 -9.60
C GLY A 69 -22.94 5.13 -10.51
N LYS A 70 -21.72 4.88 -10.06
CA LYS A 70 -20.48 5.14 -10.82
C LYS A 70 -20.38 4.33 -12.10
N TYR A 71 -20.78 3.06 -12.07
CA TYR A 71 -20.63 2.15 -13.21
C TYR A 71 -21.90 1.99 -14.05
N HIS A 72 -23.01 2.60 -13.64
CA HIS A 72 -24.30 2.50 -14.35
C HIS A 72 -24.21 2.96 -15.81
N SER A 73 -23.48 4.02 -16.12
CA SER A 73 -23.31 4.53 -17.48
C SER A 73 -22.38 3.67 -18.36
N ARG A 74 -21.60 2.80 -17.75
CA ARG A 74 -20.62 1.95 -18.45
C ARG A 74 -21.18 0.60 -18.91
N TRP A 75 -22.43 0.32 -18.63
CA TRP A 75 -23.08 -0.94 -19.06
C TRP A 75 -23.17 -1.04 -20.59
N GLU A 76 -23.27 0.11 -21.26
CA GLU A 76 -23.28 0.18 -22.74
C GLU A 76 -21.87 -0.08 -23.33
N GLU A 77 -20.83 0.04 -22.53
CA GLU A 77 -19.43 -0.21 -22.93
C GLU A 77 -19.04 -1.68 -22.78
N LEU A 78 -19.86 -2.47 -22.07
CA LEU A 78 -19.57 -3.88 -21.85
C LEU A 78 -19.82 -4.66 -23.15
N ASP A 79 -18.76 -5.24 -23.68
CA ASP A 79 -18.81 -6.19 -24.77
C ASP A 79 -18.30 -7.57 -24.34
N TYR A 80 -18.30 -8.52 -25.26
CA TYR A 80 -17.85 -9.88 -24.96
C TYR A 80 -16.37 -9.93 -24.53
N SER A 81 -15.54 -9.02 -25.04
CA SER A 81 -14.12 -8.94 -24.68
C SER A 81 -13.89 -8.53 -23.22
N SER A 82 -14.82 -7.75 -22.65
CA SER A 82 -14.80 -7.37 -21.23
C SER A 82 -14.90 -8.58 -20.28
N PHE A 83 -15.51 -9.66 -20.75
CA PHE A 83 -15.65 -10.93 -19.99
C PHE A 83 -14.54 -11.95 -20.27
N GLU A 84 -13.84 -11.84 -21.39
CA GLU A 84 -12.67 -12.70 -21.69
C GLU A 84 -11.50 -12.38 -20.77
N GLY A 85 -11.23 -11.11 -20.51
CA GLY A 85 -10.18 -10.67 -19.57
C GLY A 85 -10.42 -11.12 -18.12
N TRP A 86 -11.69 -11.36 -17.74
CA TRP A 86 -12.04 -11.88 -16.42
C TRP A 86 -11.48 -13.29 -16.19
N LYS A 87 -11.53 -14.18 -17.18
CA LYS A 87 -10.94 -15.51 -17.06
C LYS A 87 -9.43 -15.49 -16.84
N GLU A 88 -8.74 -14.61 -17.54
CA GLU A 88 -7.28 -14.46 -17.39
C GLU A 88 -6.92 -13.85 -16.02
N SER A 89 -7.71 -12.91 -15.50
CA SER A 89 -7.47 -12.31 -14.19
C SER A 89 -7.76 -13.27 -13.03
N VAL A 90 -8.81 -14.07 -13.13
CA VAL A 90 -9.17 -15.08 -12.11
C VAL A 90 -8.23 -16.29 -12.15
N MET A 91 -7.69 -16.62 -13.32
CA MET A 91 -6.70 -17.70 -13.50
C MET A 91 -5.25 -17.17 -13.47
N ASN A 92 -5.05 -15.96 -12.97
CA ASN A 92 -3.70 -15.38 -12.85
C ASN A 92 -2.83 -16.26 -11.96
N PRO A 93 -1.71 -16.81 -12.47
CA PRO A 93 -0.86 -17.73 -11.72
C PRO A 93 -0.26 -17.14 -10.44
N TYR A 94 -0.32 -15.82 -10.28
CA TYR A 94 0.14 -15.14 -9.04
C TYR A 94 -0.78 -15.39 -7.83
N PHE A 95 -2.05 -15.74 -8.06
CA PHE A 95 -3.01 -16.06 -7.00
C PHE A 95 -3.24 -17.56 -6.82
N THR A 96 -2.41 -18.40 -7.44
CA THR A 96 -2.41 -19.84 -7.19
C THR A 96 -1.73 -20.17 -5.86
N GLU A 97 -2.02 -21.37 -5.33
CA GLU A 97 -1.31 -21.88 -4.12
C GLU A 97 0.21 -21.89 -4.30
N GLU A 98 0.68 -22.14 -5.51
CA GLU A 98 2.12 -22.14 -5.83
C GLU A 98 2.73 -20.73 -5.86
N GLY A 99 2.01 -19.76 -6.41
CA GLY A 99 2.47 -18.37 -6.53
C GLY A 99 2.37 -17.59 -5.22
N ARG A 100 1.42 -17.92 -4.33
CA ARG A 100 1.19 -17.25 -3.04
C ARG A 100 1.21 -15.71 -3.12
N GLY A 101 0.70 -15.14 -4.20
CA GLY A 101 0.73 -13.69 -4.44
C GLY A 101 2.06 -13.14 -4.96
N PHE A 102 3.10 -13.97 -5.12
CA PHE A 102 4.39 -13.52 -5.63
C PHE A 102 4.36 -13.35 -7.16
N LYS A 103 4.72 -12.15 -7.61
CA LYS A 103 4.90 -11.82 -9.03
C LYS A 103 6.38 -11.66 -9.35
N HIS A 104 6.94 -12.61 -10.10
CA HIS A 104 8.29 -12.47 -10.60
C HIS A 104 8.33 -11.44 -11.74
N TRP A 105 9.11 -10.38 -11.56
CA TRP A 105 9.37 -9.37 -12.60
C TRP A 105 10.74 -9.64 -13.23
N ALA A 106 10.76 -10.07 -14.50
CA ALA A 106 11.99 -10.40 -15.20
C ALA A 106 12.76 -9.19 -15.79
N GLY A 107 12.18 -8.00 -15.70
CA GLY A 107 12.75 -6.77 -16.26
C GLY A 107 13.54 -5.97 -15.24
N ALA A 108 14.71 -6.45 -14.82
CA ALA A 108 15.62 -5.64 -14.02
C ALA A 108 16.15 -4.47 -14.85
N GLN A 109 15.89 -3.24 -14.43
CA GLN A 109 16.57 -2.06 -14.98
C GLN A 109 17.78 -1.76 -14.08
N PRO A 110 18.99 -1.64 -14.63
CA PRO A 110 20.13 -1.21 -13.81
C PRO A 110 19.87 0.18 -13.26
N CYS A 111 20.06 0.37 -11.96
CA CYS A 111 20.07 1.71 -11.40
C CYS A 111 21.32 2.45 -11.88
N GLY A 112 21.20 3.77 -12.09
CA GLY A 112 22.28 4.60 -12.64
C GLY A 112 23.42 4.88 -11.67
N TYR A 113 23.49 4.22 -10.50
CA TYR A 113 24.52 4.43 -9.49
C TYR A 113 25.62 3.40 -9.61
N ALA A 114 26.87 3.86 -9.58
CA ALA A 114 28.04 3.00 -9.72
C ALA A 114 28.35 2.22 -8.43
N SER A 115 27.98 2.73 -7.27
CA SER A 115 28.19 2.09 -5.95
C SER A 115 27.16 2.52 -4.92
N TRP A 116 27.01 1.72 -3.84
CA TRP A 116 26.19 2.07 -2.69
C TRP A 116 26.70 3.27 -1.93
N ASP A 117 28.01 3.51 -1.95
CA ASP A 117 28.64 4.63 -1.26
C ASP A 117 28.19 6.00 -1.82
N GLU A 118 27.73 6.02 -3.09
CA GLU A 118 27.23 7.24 -3.74
C GLU A 118 25.83 7.66 -3.25
N ILE A 119 25.08 6.75 -2.64
CA ILE A 119 23.72 7.00 -2.16
C ILE A 119 23.59 6.91 -0.65
N PHE A 120 24.69 6.65 0.06
CA PHE A 120 24.69 6.60 1.52
C PHE A 120 24.51 7.99 2.12
N SER A 121 23.61 8.13 3.07
CA SER A 121 23.41 9.35 3.85
C SER A 121 23.05 9.01 5.29
N GLU A 122 23.66 9.69 6.26
CA GLU A 122 23.28 9.61 7.69
C GLU A 122 22.22 10.65 8.07
N LYS A 123 21.88 11.54 7.14
CA LYS A 123 20.91 12.60 7.40
C LYS A 123 19.50 12.03 7.52
N ARG A 124 18.61 12.83 8.11
CA ARG A 124 17.17 12.60 8.21
C ARG A 124 16.45 13.61 7.34
N ARG A 125 15.45 13.14 6.63
CA ARG A 125 14.54 13.98 5.86
C ARG A 125 13.12 13.77 6.38
N PRO A 126 12.36 14.85 6.59
CA PRO A 126 10.95 14.71 7.01
C PRO A 126 10.17 13.77 6.09
N VAL A 127 9.38 12.92 6.70
CA VAL A 127 8.32 12.13 6.06
C VAL A 127 7.01 12.84 6.35
N TYR A 128 6.04 12.71 5.47
CA TYR A 128 4.74 13.33 5.64
C TYR A 128 4.09 12.85 6.95
N GLU A 129 3.65 13.79 7.78
CA GLU A 129 3.20 13.52 9.15
C GLU A 129 2.01 12.54 9.19
N GLU A 130 1.10 12.64 8.21
CA GLU A 130 -0.04 11.74 8.08
C GLU A 130 0.37 10.27 7.89
N ASN A 131 1.51 10.01 7.24
CA ASN A 131 2.03 8.66 7.09
C ASN A 131 2.44 8.07 8.45
N PHE A 132 3.00 8.87 9.34
CA PHE A 132 3.30 8.43 10.70
C PHE A 132 2.03 8.20 11.53
N ARG A 133 1.02 9.04 11.37
CA ARG A 133 -0.29 8.81 12.02
C ARG A 133 -0.87 7.43 11.67
N TYR A 134 -0.84 7.07 10.38
CA TYR A 134 -1.30 5.73 9.95
C TYR A 134 -0.39 4.61 10.44
N LEU A 135 0.90 4.84 10.52
CA LEU A 135 1.85 3.86 11.02
C LEU A 135 1.63 3.60 12.53
N ASP A 136 1.40 4.66 13.31
CA ASP A 136 1.03 4.56 14.73
C ASP A 136 -0.27 3.76 14.90
N MET A 137 -1.30 4.08 14.14
CA MET A 137 -2.57 3.34 14.15
C MET A 137 -2.40 1.85 13.81
N MET A 138 -1.55 1.53 12.83
CA MET A 138 -1.27 0.13 12.49
C MET A 138 -0.50 -0.59 13.59
N ASN A 139 0.48 0.07 14.20
CA ASN A 139 1.26 -0.49 15.32
C ASN A 139 0.37 -0.77 16.54
N GLU A 140 -0.48 0.19 16.92
CA GLU A 140 -1.45 0.01 18.01
C GLU A 140 -2.41 -1.14 17.71
N LEU A 141 -2.96 -1.19 16.50
CA LEU A 141 -3.87 -2.24 16.09
C LEU A 141 -3.21 -3.64 16.12
N CYS A 142 -1.97 -3.76 15.66
CA CYS A 142 -1.23 -5.01 15.76
C CYS A 142 -1.01 -5.41 17.22
N LYS A 143 -0.65 -4.47 18.09
CA LYS A 143 -0.50 -4.71 19.55
C LYS A 143 -1.81 -5.18 20.21
N GLU A 144 -2.94 -4.58 19.84
CA GLU A 144 -4.27 -4.96 20.35
C GLU A 144 -4.62 -6.42 19.99
N HIS A 145 -4.20 -6.89 18.81
CA HIS A 145 -4.44 -8.25 18.34
C HIS A 145 -3.33 -9.25 18.74
N GLY A 146 -2.28 -8.80 19.41
CA GLY A 146 -1.13 -9.65 19.75
C GLY A 146 -0.29 -10.06 18.56
N THR A 147 -0.37 -9.27 17.48
CA THR A 147 0.33 -9.47 16.19
C THR A 147 1.60 -8.63 16.18
N GLU A 148 2.68 -9.15 15.63
CA GLU A 148 3.92 -8.42 15.44
C GLU A 148 3.85 -7.56 14.18
N LEU A 149 4.28 -6.29 14.25
CA LEU A 149 4.47 -5.43 13.09
C LEU A 149 5.96 -5.43 12.71
N VAL A 150 6.26 -5.78 11.47
CA VAL A 150 7.61 -5.72 10.88
C VAL A 150 7.58 -4.79 9.68
N LEU A 151 8.45 -3.79 9.70
CA LEU A 151 8.64 -2.90 8.56
C LEU A 151 9.72 -3.48 7.65
N VAL A 152 9.50 -3.41 6.35
CA VAL A 152 10.47 -3.85 5.35
C VAL A 152 10.68 -2.75 4.32
N ARG A 153 11.93 -2.49 4.02
CA ARG A 153 12.28 -1.71 2.84
C ARG A 153 12.79 -2.64 1.76
N ALA A 154 12.01 -2.83 0.70
CA ALA A 154 12.46 -3.58 -0.46
C ALA A 154 13.67 -2.87 -1.11
N PRO A 155 14.66 -3.63 -1.63
CA PRO A 155 15.76 -3.06 -2.38
C PRO A 155 15.22 -2.25 -3.56
N PHE A 156 15.41 -0.95 -3.51
CA PHE A 156 14.99 -0.03 -4.55
C PHE A 156 16.21 0.78 -5.00
N PRO A 157 16.39 1.05 -6.31
CA PRO A 157 17.47 1.91 -6.78
C PRO A 157 17.25 3.31 -6.24
N CYS A 158 17.78 3.54 -5.06
CA CYS A 158 17.48 4.69 -4.23
C CYS A 158 18.18 5.93 -4.72
N ASN A 159 17.53 7.04 -4.50
CA ASN A 159 18.17 8.32 -4.44
C ASN A 159 18.46 8.68 -2.97
N GLU A 160 19.31 9.66 -2.75
CA GLU A 160 19.67 10.16 -1.42
C GLU A 160 18.42 10.55 -0.60
N LYS A 161 17.40 11.15 -1.24
CA LYS A 161 16.12 11.51 -0.60
C LYS A 161 15.47 10.29 0.08
N ALA A 162 15.36 9.18 -0.63
CA ALA A 162 14.74 7.96 -0.11
C ALA A 162 15.54 7.36 1.05
N VAL A 163 16.87 7.39 0.99
CA VAL A 163 17.74 6.95 2.10
C VAL A 163 17.50 7.81 3.35
N GLU A 164 17.52 9.13 3.20
CA GLU A 164 17.30 10.07 4.30
C GLU A 164 15.93 9.93 4.94
N MET A 165 14.88 9.66 4.14
CA MET A 165 13.53 9.40 4.64
C MET A 165 13.45 8.03 5.35
N THR A 166 14.14 7.02 4.84
CA THR A 166 14.24 5.71 5.53
C THR A 166 14.87 5.86 6.91
N ASN A 167 15.96 6.67 7.03
CA ASN A 167 16.59 6.93 8.32
C ASN A 167 15.60 7.54 9.33
N THR A 168 14.69 8.40 8.86
CA THR A 168 13.62 8.96 9.72
C THR A 168 12.61 7.89 10.16
N VAL A 169 12.25 6.96 9.28
CA VAL A 169 11.37 5.84 9.64
C VAL A 169 12.08 4.87 10.57
N MET A 170 13.39 4.66 10.42
CA MET A 170 14.18 3.84 11.36
C MET A 170 14.16 4.43 12.77
N ASP A 171 14.32 5.75 12.91
CA ASP A 171 14.25 6.42 14.22
C ASP A 171 12.87 6.24 14.87
N TRP A 172 11.80 6.26 14.08
CA TRP A 172 10.44 5.93 14.54
C TRP A 172 10.34 4.47 14.99
N ALA A 173 10.84 3.54 14.18
CA ALA A 173 10.81 2.11 14.47
C ALA A 173 11.54 1.77 15.77
N ASP A 174 12.73 2.34 15.95
CA ASP A 174 13.53 2.20 17.20
C ASP A 174 12.76 2.73 18.42
N THR A 175 12.07 3.85 18.27
CA THR A 175 11.30 4.48 19.36
C THR A 175 10.08 3.63 19.77
N HIS A 176 9.48 2.91 18.81
CA HIS A 176 8.27 2.12 19.01
C HIS A 176 8.54 0.62 19.21
N GLU A 177 9.82 0.23 19.25
CA GLU A 177 10.27 -1.17 19.38
C GLU A 177 9.73 -2.05 18.24
N VAL A 178 9.68 -1.50 17.02
CA VAL A 178 9.24 -2.19 15.80
C VAL A 178 10.48 -2.58 14.99
N GLU A 179 10.55 -3.83 14.53
CA GLU A 179 11.64 -4.27 13.68
C GLU A 179 11.54 -3.62 12.28
N LEU A 180 12.66 -3.08 11.78
CA LEU A 180 12.78 -2.61 10.41
C LEU A 180 13.92 -3.35 9.70
N ILE A 181 13.56 -4.08 8.66
CA ILE A 181 14.49 -4.80 7.78
C ILE A 181 14.79 -3.92 6.55
N ASN A 182 16.07 -3.50 6.41
CA ASN A 182 16.53 -2.60 5.36
C ASN A 182 17.70 -3.20 4.57
#